data_6253e38e2a553e5887ab9933926fcb0c
#
_entry.id   6253e38e2a553e5887ab9933926fcb0c
#
_cell.length_a   1.000
_cell.length_b   1.000
_cell.length_c   1.000
_cell.angle_alpha   90.00
_cell.angle_beta   90.00
_cell.angle_gamma   90.00
#
_symmetry.space_group_name_H-M   'P 1'
#
loop_
_entity.id
_entity.type
_entity.pdbx_description
1 polymer ?
#
loop_
_entity_poly.entity_id
_entity_poly.type
_entity_poly.pdbx_seq_one_letter_code
_entity_poly.pdbx_strand_id
1 'polypeptide(L)'
;QMAIHVPLSAEAQAEARLLMLSANNLLRPQDGGPVTVPTQDMVLGSYYLTFERFENGVSQMTNDELWPEGVDFALAGKTYDELTDEEKANTHLNIYRDEDEALMAYNEHVIGIHQPVWVRVTKELNGEKVSHVVRATAGRIIFNRNIPQDLGFVKRFNEDGTPSDKFFDYEITETCGKKLLGKIVDRTIKQYGFTIAAEVLDNIKATGYKYSTRGSITISIADMTVPEKKYELIRETEQRVVDIEDQYNMG
;
A
#
# COMPACT_ATOMS: atom_id res chain seq x y z
N GLN A 1 9.27 -11.60 -33.15
CA GLN A 1 10.44 -12.40 -32.76
C GLN A 1 11.55 -11.48 -32.28
N MET A 2 12.26 -11.88 -31.23
CA MET A 2 13.41 -11.17 -30.69
C MET A 2 14.66 -12.01 -30.84
N ALA A 3 15.78 -11.38 -31.17
CA ALA A 3 17.09 -12.00 -31.18
C ALA A 3 17.99 -11.36 -30.12
N ILE A 4 18.90 -12.13 -29.57
CA ILE A 4 19.90 -11.64 -28.62
C ILE A 4 21.20 -11.40 -29.39
N HIS A 5 21.73 -10.19 -29.28
CA HIS A 5 22.99 -9.79 -29.87
C HIS A 5 23.99 -9.36 -28.83
N VAL A 6 25.26 -9.75 -29.01
CA VAL A 6 26.38 -9.28 -28.18
C VAL A 6 27.09 -8.16 -28.94
N PRO A 7 27.20 -6.93 -28.43
CA PRO A 7 27.90 -5.85 -29.11
C PRO A 7 29.40 -6.16 -29.18
N LEU A 8 29.98 -6.04 -30.40
CA LEU A 8 31.36 -6.42 -30.63
C LEU A 8 32.35 -5.24 -30.58
N SER A 9 31.92 -4.04 -31.01
CA SER A 9 32.78 -2.85 -30.95
C SER A 9 32.70 -2.13 -29.61
N ALA A 10 33.74 -1.35 -29.30
CA ALA A 10 33.78 -0.56 -28.08
C ALA A 10 32.68 0.53 -28.06
N GLU A 11 32.39 1.12 -29.20
CA GLU A 11 31.32 2.13 -29.36
C GLU A 11 29.96 1.49 -29.10
N ALA A 12 29.67 0.33 -29.70
CA ALA A 12 28.43 -0.38 -29.48
C ALA A 12 28.24 -0.81 -28.01
N GLN A 13 29.31 -1.22 -27.32
CA GLN A 13 29.29 -1.54 -25.92
C GLN A 13 28.99 -0.30 -25.04
N ALA A 14 29.58 0.85 -25.40
CA ALA A 14 29.32 2.12 -24.69
C ALA A 14 27.88 2.55 -24.88
N GLU A 15 27.33 2.51 -26.08
CA GLU A 15 25.94 2.81 -26.37
C GLU A 15 24.98 1.89 -25.60
N ALA A 16 25.26 0.59 -25.58
CA ALA A 16 24.44 -0.37 -24.84
C ALA A 16 24.40 -0.06 -23.34
N ARG A 17 25.53 0.33 -22.75
CA ARG A 17 25.61 0.68 -21.31
C ARG A 17 25.01 2.04 -20.98
N LEU A 18 25.20 3.03 -21.83
CA LEU A 18 24.79 4.41 -21.54
C LEU A 18 23.34 4.68 -21.96
N LEU A 19 22.90 4.12 -23.10
CA LEU A 19 21.61 4.44 -23.69
C LEU A 19 20.57 3.33 -23.54
N MET A 20 20.98 2.04 -23.58
CA MET A 20 20.02 0.93 -23.63
C MET A 20 19.77 0.28 -22.27
N LEU A 21 20.56 0.58 -21.24
CA LEU A 21 20.36 0.01 -19.92
C LEU A 21 18.99 0.36 -19.37
N SER A 22 18.24 -0.64 -18.89
CA SER A 22 16.87 -0.46 -18.40
C SER A 22 16.76 0.56 -17.27
N ALA A 23 17.77 0.65 -16.38
CA ALA A 23 17.79 1.64 -15.32
C ALA A 23 17.81 3.09 -15.81
N ASN A 24 18.27 3.32 -17.04
CA ASN A 24 18.30 4.65 -17.67
C ASN A 24 17.03 4.93 -18.51
N ASN A 25 16.15 3.93 -18.69
CA ASN A 25 14.95 4.01 -19.52
C ASN A 25 13.69 3.66 -18.73
N LEU A 26 13.47 4.35 -17.62
CA LEU A 26 12.33 4.10 -16.74
C LEU A 26 11.05 4.80 -17.19
N LEU A 27 11.11 5.70 -18.18
CA LEU A 27 9.97 6.46 -18.69
C LEU A 27 9.55 5.97 -20.09
N ARG A 28 8.25 5.91 -20.30
CA ARG A 28 7.66 5.62 -21.61
C ARG A 28 7.80 6.83 -22.53
N PRO A 29 8.26 6.64 -23.79
CA PRO A 29 8.37 7.76 -24.73
C PRO A 29 7.02 8.35 -25.17
N GLN A 30 5.93 7.61 -25.02
CA GLN A 30 4.58 8.00 -25.46
C GLN A 30 3.96 9.08 -24.58
N ASP A 31 4.05 8.92 -23.26
CA ASP A 31 3.33 9.76 -22.27
C ASP A 31 4.23 10.22 -21.11
N GLY A 32 5.51 9.84 -21.13
CA GLY A 32 6.44 10.17 -20.05
C GLY A 32 6.12 9.48 -18.71
N GLY A 33 5.17 8.56 -18.69
CA GLY A 33 4.86 7.79 -17.50
C GLY A 33 5.88 6.67 -17.24
N PRO A 34 5.96 6.11 -16.03
CA PRO A 34 6.89 5.04 -15.70
C PRO A 34 6.58 3.77 -16.50
N VAL A 35 7.61 3.15 -17.07
CA VAL A 35 7.53 1.85 -17.74
C VAL A 35 7.50 0.72 -16.72
N THR A 36 8.43 0.79 -15.77
CA THR A 36 8.60 -0.20 -14.72
C THR A 36 7.68 0.12 -13.55
N VAL A 37 6.54 -0.57 -13.48
CA VAL A 37 5.60 -0.48 -12.36
C VAL A 37 5.48 -1.87 -11.75
N PRO A 38 5.46 -2.01 -10.43
CA PRO A 38 5.23 -3.29 -9.77
C PRO A 38 3.94 -3.96 -10.24
N THR A 39 3.99 -5.28 -10.42
CA THR A 39 2.88 -6.10 -10.93
C THR A 39 2.72 -7.39 -10.13
N GLN A 40 1.59 -8.07 -10.29
CA GLN A 40 1.32 -9.39 -9.73
C GLN A 40 1.65 -9.49 -8.23
N ASP A 41 2.52 -10.40 -7.83
CA ASP A 41 2.85 -10.66 -6.43
C ASP A 41 3.50 -9.48 -5.71
N MET A 42 4.17 -8.59 -6.43
CA MET A 42 4.71 -7.35 -5.85
C MET A 42 3.58 -6.42 -5.39
N VAL A 43 2.51 -6.31 -6.19
CA VAL A 43 1.32 -5.54 -5.82
C VAL A 43 0.58 -6.23 -4.68
N LEU A 44 0.43 -7.55 -4.75
CA LEU A 44 -0.24 -8.33 -3.73
C LEU A 44 0.44 -8.20 -2.37
N GLY A 45 1.78 -8.31 -2.33
CA GLY A 45 2.55 -8.13 -1.10
C GLY A 45 2.50 -6.70 -0.56
N SER A 46 2.52 -5.70 -1.42
CA SER A 46 2.37 -4.29 -1.03
C SER A 46 0.95 -4.01 -0.49
N TYR A 47 -0.06 -4.59 -1.13
CA TYR A 47 -1.44 -4.53 -0.65
C TYR A 47 -1.58 -5.17 0.72
N TYR A 48 -1.06 -6.38 0.89
CA TYR A 48 -1.07 -7.11 2.15
C TYR A 48 -0.40 -6.31 3.28
N LEU A 49 0.75 -5.69 3.03
CA LEU A 49 1.45 -4.87 4.01
C LEU A 49 0.64 -3.65 4.47
N THR A 50 -0.02 -2.99 3.53
CA THR A 50 -0.70 -1.71 3.80
C THR A 50 -2.19 -1.89 4.12
N PHE A 51 -2.68 -3.14 4.04
CA PHE A 51 -4.05 -3.48 4.41
C PHE A 51 -4.28 -3.25 5.90
N GLU A 52 -5.43 -2.71 6.23
CA GLU A 52 -5.91 -2.55 7.61
C GLU A 52 -7.03 -3.57 7.87
N ARG A 53 -6.97 -4.20 9.03
CA ARG A 53 -7.99 -5.16 9.42
C ARG A 53 -9.22 -4.44 9.91
N PHE A 54 -10.37 -4.82 9.37
CA PHE A 54 -11.68 -4.35 9.84
C PHE A 54 -12.36 -5.47 10.64
N GLU A 55 -12.94 -5.12 11.78
CA GLU A 55 -13.83 -5.98 12.52
C GLU A 55 -15.26 -5.43 12.42
N ASN A 56 -16.21 -6.30 12.05
CA ASN A 56 -17.61 -5.95 11.85
C ASN A 56 -17.86 -4.75 10.90
N GLY A 57 -16.99 -4.58 9.90
CA GLY A 57 -17.08 -3.47 8.94
C GLY A 57 -16.61 -2.12 9.47
N VAL A 58 -16.08 -2.07 10.68
CA VAL A 58 -15.49 -0.86 11.28
C VAL A 58 -13.98 -1.02 11.33
N SER A 59 -13.26 0.01 10.89
CA SER A 59 -11.82 0.06 11.07
C SER A 59 -11.47 0.01 12.55
N GLN A 60 -10.47 -0.81 12.91
CA GLN A 60 -9.91 -0.78 14.26
C GLN A 60 -9.09 0.49 14.52
N MET A 61 -8.85 1.27 13.48
CA MET A 61 -8.22 2.59 13.56
C MET A 61 -9.33 3.62 13.56
N THR A 62 -9.79 4.01 14.74
CA THR A 62 -10.84 5.01 14.93
C THR A 62 -10.26 6.32 15.46
N ASN A 63 -10.95 7.43 15.22
CA ASN A 63 -10.75 8.76 15.77
C ASN A 63 -9.32 9.32 15.81
N ASP A 64 -8.80 9.70 14.63
CA ASP A 64 -7.54 10.42 14.51
C ASP A 64 -7.52 11.76 15.26
N GLU A 65 -8.68 12.35 15.42
CA GLU A 65 -8.84 13.69 15.99
C GLU A 65 -8.54 13.75 17.48
N LEU A 66 -8.60 12.62 18.18
CA LEU A 66 -8.49 12.56 19.64
C LEU A 66 -7.08 12.20 20.13
N TRP A 67 -6.15 11.97 19.22
CA TRP A 67 -4.77 11.69 19.59
C TRP A 67 -3.97 12.99 19.75
N PRO A 68 -3.08 13.12 20.77
CA PRO A 68 -2.77 12.17 21.85
C PRO A 68 -3.62 12.29 23.10
N GLU A 69 -4.55 13.23 23.18
CA GLU A 69 -5.26 13.57 24.43
C GLU A 69 -6.38 12.59 24.76
N GLY A 70 -7.02 12.04 23.76
CA GLY A 70 -8.05 11.03 23.93
C GLY A 70 -7.79 9.89 22.96
N VAL A 71 -7.26 8.79 23.44
CA VAL A 71 -7.00 7.64 22.61
C VAL A 71 -8.27 6.83 22.46
N ASP A 72 -8.78 6.72 21.25
CA ASP A 72 -9.88 5.83 20.97
C ASP A 72 -9.35 4.42 20.67
N PHE A 73 -9.69 3.53 21.54
CA PHE A 73 -9.40 2.14 21.39
C PHE A 73 -10.62 1.46 20.85
N ALA A 74 -10.89 1.29 19.68
CA ALA A 74 -11.88 0.37 19.12
C ALA A 74 -13.10 -0.04 20.01
N LEU A 75 -13.32 0.66 21.10
CA LEU A 75 -14.44 0.51 22.03
C LEU A 75 -15.50 1.55 21.70
N ALA A 76 -16.16 1.36 20.58
CA ALA A 76 -17.39 2.06 20.23
C ALA A 76 -17.33 3.60 20.28
N GLY A 77 -16.23 4.22 19.87
CA GLY A 77 -16.11 5.68 19.78
C GLY A 77 -15.89 6.39 21.10
N LYS A 78 -15.49 5.69 22.16
CA LYS A 78 -15.11 6.29 23.44
C LYS A 78 -13.64 6.68 23.45
N THR A 79 -13.32 7.80 24.05
CA THR A 79 -11.94 8.19 24.34
C THR A 79 -11.39 7.43 25.55
N TYR A 80 -10.05 7.35 25.67
CA TYR A 80 -9.43 6.67 26.83
C TYR A 80 -9.90 7.24 28.17
N ASP A 81 -10.13 8.54 28.25
CA ASP A 81 -10.56 9.22 29.49
C ASP A 81 -12.01 8.89 29.83
N GLU A 82 -12.82 8.54 28.86
CA GLU A 82 -14.24 8.15 29.06
C GLU A 82 -14.41 6.66 29.39
N LEU A 83 -13.33 5.88 29.41
CA LEU A 83 -13.35 4.47 29.75
C LEU A 83 -13.45 4.30 31.28
N THR A 84 -14.19 3.28 31.71
CA THR A 84 -14.20 2.85 33.11
C THR A 84 -12.86 2.22 33.50
N ASP A 85 -12.57 2.14 34.80
CA ASP A 85 -11.30 1.55 35.27
C ASP A 85 -11.12 0.09 34.86
N GLU A 86 -12.23 -0.66 34.76
CA GLU A 86 -12.20 -2.04 34.23
C GLU A 86 -11.92 -2.10 32.74
N GLU A 87 -12.51 -1.20 31.95
CA GLU A 87 -12.24 -1.06 30.52
C GLU A 87 -10.79 -0.62 30.30
N LYS A 88 -10.26 0.33 31.07
CA LYS A 88 -8.85 0.75 31.01
C LYS A 88 -7.89 -0.38 31.33
N ALA A 89 -8.18 -1.21 32.31
CA ALA A 89 -7.34 -2.36 32.66
C ALA A 89 -7.29 -3.44 31.57
N ASN A 90 -8.36 -3.57 30.79
CA ASN A 90 -8.45 -4.53 29.69
C ASN A 90 -7.99 -3.96 28.34
N THR A 91 -7.67 -2.66 28.28
CA THR A 91 -7.27 -1.99 27.05
C THR A 91 -5.75 -1.99 26.91
N HIS A 92 -5.26 -2.67 25.90
CA HIS A 92 -3.83 -2.67 25.57
C HIS A 92 -3.50 -1.51 24.64
N LEU A 93 -2.78 -0.54 25.19
CA LEU A 93 -2.21 0.58 24.41
C LEU A 93 -1.00 0.11 23.63
N ASN A 94 -1.16 -0.04 22.32
CA ASN A 94 -0.04 -0.37 21.41
C ASN A 94 0.73 0.91 21.06
N ILE A 95 1.31 1.58 22.07
CA ILE A 95 2.10 2.80 21.91
C ILE A 95 3.58 2.44 21.99
N TYR A 96 4.33 2.87 20.99
CA TYR A 96 5.76 2.59 20.86
C TYR A 96 6.56 3.89 20.78
N ARG A 97 7.74 3.85 21.40
CA ARG A 97 8.66 5.01 21.46
C ARG A 97 9.16 5.42 20.07
N ASP A 98 9.38 4.44 19.21
CA ASP A 98 9.86 4.64 17.84
C ASP A 98 9.43 3.48 16.94
N GLU A 99 9.73 3.59 15.65
CA GLU A 99 9.41 2.56 14.66
C GLU A 99 10.12 1.24 14.91
N ASP A 100 11.36 1.30 15.45
CA ASP A 100 12.16 0.10 15.69
C ASP A 100 11.56 -0.73 16.83
N GLU A 101 11.07 -0.08 17.88
CA GLU A 101 10.36 -0.75 18.97
C GLU A 101 9.07 -1.41 18.48
N ALA A 102 8.29 -0.72 17.62
CA ALA A 102 7.08 -1.30 17.03
C ALA A 102 7.42 -2.52 16.15
N LEU A 103 8.51 -2.46 15.38
CA LEU A 103 8.96 -3.59 14.57
C LEU A 103 9.54 -4.74 15.40
N MET A 104 10.18 -4.46 16.53
CA MET A 104 10.57 -5.48 17.51
C MET A 104 9.34 -6.20 18.06
N ALA A 105 8.33 -5.47 18.50
CA ALA A 105 7.07 -6.05 18.98
C ALA A 105 6.38 -6.93 17.91
N TYR A 106 6.45 -6.51 16.64
CA TYR A 106 5.98 -7.33 15.52
C TYR A 106 6.82 -8.60 15.34
N ASN A 107 8.14 -8.52 15.42
CA ASN A 107 9.01 -9.68 15.28
C ASN A 107 8.86 -10.67 16.44
N GLU A 108 8.59 -10.20 17.65
CA GLU A 108 8.30 -11.00 18.83
C GLU A 108 6.83 -11.50 18.87
N HIS A 109 6.06 -11.23 17.80
CA HIS A 109 4.65 -11.64 17.68
C HIS A 109 3.71 -11.07 18.76
N VAL A 110 4.08 -9.96 19.38
CA VAL A 110 3.24 -9.23 20.33
C VAL A 110 2.11 -8.52 19.60
N ILE A 111 2.39 -8.00 18.39
CA ILE A 111 1.43 -7.34 17.52
C ILE A 111 1.35 -8.00 16.16
N GLY A 112 0.17 -7.94 15.54
CA GLY A 112 -0.04 -8.39 14.16
C GLY A 112 0.38 -7.35 13.14
N ILE A 113 0.64 -7.77 11.90
CA ILE A 113 1.08 -6.90 10.81
C ILE A 113 0.02 -5.84 10.42
N HIS A 114 -1.25 -6.17 10.57
CA HIS A 114 -2.40 -5.31 10.24
C HIS A 114 -3.00 -4.61 11.45
N GLN A 115 -2.42 -4.85 12.63
CA GLN A 115 -2.91 -4.29 13.87
C GLN A 115 -2.50 -2.81 13.97
N PRO A 116 -3.42 -1.92 14.36
CA PRO A 116 -3.12 -0.52 14.58
C PRO A 116 -2.15 -0.34 15.75
N VAL A 117 -1.20 0.56 15.58
CA VAL A 117 -0.19 0.93 16.55
C VAL A 117 0.02 2.44 16.51
N TRP A 118 0.43 3.00 17.63
CA TRP A 118 0.82 4.39 17.74
C TRP A 118 2.33 4.49 17.95
N VAL A 119 2.99 5.23 17.06
CA VAL A 119 4.44 5.35 17.05
C VAL A 119 4.83 6.81 17.12
N ARG A 120 5.79 7.13 17.98
CA ARG A 120 6.35 8.47 18.04
C ARG A 120 7.29 8.69 16.87
N VAL A 121 6.95 9.67 16.05
CA VAL A 121 7.76 10.11 14.91
C VAL A 121 8.37 11.46 15.28
N THR A 122 9.69 11.59 15.10
CA THR A 122 10.41 12.82 15.34
C THR A 122 10.86 13.40 14.01
N LYS A 123 10.48 14.65 13.74
CA LYS A 123 10.91 15.40 12.56
C LYS A 123 11.48 16.74 12.97
N GLU A 124 12.31 17.30 12.12
CA GLU A 124 12.87 18.64 12.31
C GLU A 124 11.91 19.69 11.75
N LEU A 125 11.52 20.63 12.58
CA LEU A 125 10.67 21.76 12.22
C LEU A 125 11.35 23.05 12.66
N ASN A 126 11.67 23.95 11.73
CA ASN A 126 12.35 25.23 11.99
C ASN A 126 13.67 25.10 12.78
N GLY A 127 14.40 23.98 12.61
CA GLY A 127 15.66 23.71 13.33
C GLY A 127 15.49 23.07 14.71
N GLU A 128 14.27 22.84 15.15
CA GLU A 128 13.97 22.13 16.39
C GLU A 128 13.42 20.73 16.09
N LYS A 129 13.81 19.75 16.91
CA LYS A 129 13.29 18.39 16.84
C LYS A 129 11.95 18.32 17.56
N VAL A 130 10.89 18.17 16.82
CA VAL A 130 9.55 18.00 17.35
C VAL A 130 9.13 16.55 17.18
N SER A 131 8.52 15.99 18.23
CA SER A 131 8.01 14.62 18.22
C SER A 131 6.49 14.65 18.30
N HIS A 132 5.86 13.79 17.50
CA HIS A 132 4.42 13.58 17.53
C HIS A 132 4.12 12.09 17.44
N VAL A 133 2.99 11.68 17.96
CA VAL A 133 2.56 10.28 17.87
C VAL A 133 1.65 10.12 16.68
N VAL A 134 1.99 9.16 15.83
CA VAL A 134 1.32 8.89 14.56
C VAL A 134 0.72 7.50 14.61
N ARG A 135 -0.48 7.38 14.12
CA ARG A 135 -1.17 6.12 13.97
C ARG A 135 -0.75 5.41 12.68
N ALA A 136 -0.39 4.15 12.80
CA ALA A 136 0.01 3.32 11.67
C ALA A 136 -0.31 1.84 11.94
N THR A 137 0.09 0.97 11.03
CA THR A 137 0.19 -0.47 11.28
C THR A 137 1.64 -0.89 11.10
N ALA A 138 2.05 -2.02 11.70
CA ALA A 138 3.41 -2.54 11.52
C ALA A 138 3.76 -2.72 10.03
N GLY A 139 2.80 -3.18 9.22
CA GLY A 139 2.97 -3.32 7.78
C GLY A 139 3.17 -1.98 7.06
N ARG A 140 2.43 -0.94 7.42
CA ARG A 140 2.59 0.41 6.84
C ARG A 140 3.93 1.03 7.21
N ILE A 141 4.43 0.81 8.43
CA ILE A 141 5.77 1.25 8.83
C ILE A 141 6.82 0.59 7.95
N ILE A 142 6.75 -0.74 7.77
CA ILE A 142 7.67 -1.50 6.92
C ILE A 142 7.64 -0.99 5.48
N PHE A 143 6.43 -0.71 4.93
CA PHE A 143 6.28 -0.22 3.57
C PHE A 143 6.86 1.19 3.41
N ASN A 144 6.54 2.11 4.33
CA ASN A 144 7.01 3.49 4.27
C ASN A 144 8.53 3.64 4.43
N ARG A 145 9.22 2.69 5.08
CA ARG A 145 10.69 2.66 5.14
C ARG A 145 11.37 2.41 3.80
N ASN A 146 10.64 1.85 2.84
CA ASN A 146 11.17 1.54 1.51
C ASN A 146 11.01 2.68 0.50
N ILE A 147 10.35 3.78 0.89
CA ILE A 147 10.05 4.91 0.03
C ILE A 147 10.48 6.23 0.69
N PRO A 148 10.87 7.24 -0.09
CA PRO A 148 11.12 8.58 0.43
C PRO A 148 9.86 9.16 1.10
N GLN A 149 10.05 9.87 2.21
CA GLN A 149 8.95 10.41 3.02
C GLN A 149 8.61 11.87 2.72
N ASP A 150 8.86 12.33 1.50
CA ASP A 150 8.60 13.68 1.02
C ASP A 150 8.02 13.72 -0.40
N LEU A 151 7.42 12.60 -0.84
CA LEU A 151 6.83 12.46 -2.18
C LEU A 151 5.57 13.32 -2.40
N GLY A 152 5.07 13.97 -1.34
CA GLY A 152 3.94 14.90 -1.40
C GLY A 152 2.57 14.23 -1.53
N PHE A 153 2.40 12.99 -1.06
CA PHE A 153 1.08 12.39 -0.88
C PHE A 153 0.35 13.02 0.30
N VAL A 154 1.11 13.44 1.31
CA VAL A 154 0.62 14.14 2.48
C VAL A 154 0.96 15.63 2.36
N LYS A 155 -0.05 16.50 2.51
CA LYS A 155 0.16 17.94 2.60
C LYS A 155 0.73 18.27 3.98
N ARG A 156 2.04 18.48 4.06
CA ARG A 156 2.75 18.75 5.32
C ARG A 156 2.65 20.21 5.78
N PHE A 157 2.40 21.12 4.84
CA PHE A 157 2.26 22.54 5.11
C PHE A 157 0.95 23.06 4.53
N ASN A 158 0.30 23.96 5.27
CA ASN A 158 -0.85 24.71 4.82
C ASN A 158 -0.43 25.77 3.80
N GLU A 159 -1.40 26.43 3.16
CA GLU A 159 -1.15 27.51 2.20
C GLU A 159 -0.44 28.70 2.85
N ASP A 160 -0.62 28.88 4.16
CA ASP A 160 0.03 29.92 4.97
C ASP A 160 1.47 29.57 5.40
N GLY A 161 2.03 28.42 4.96
CA GLY A 161 3.35 27.96 5.34
C GLY A 161 3.45 27.40 6.76
N THR A 162 2.34 27.29 7.48
CA THR A 162 2.29 26.64 8.81
C THR A 162 2.26 25.12 8.65
N PRO A 163 2.84 24.35 9.59
CA PRO A 163 2.71 22.89 9.55
C PRO A 163 1.25 22.47 9.67
N SER A 164 0.83 21.53 8.85
CA SER A 164 -0.52 20.96 8.93
C SER A 164 -0.58 19.88 10.01
N ASP A 165 -1.79 19.50 10.43
CA ASP A 165 -2.03 18.43 11.39
C ASP A 165 -1.41 17.10 10.94
N LYS A 166 -1.24 16.91 9.62
CA LYS A 166 -0.63 15.73 8.99
C LYS A 166 0.88 15.84 8.76
N PHE A 167 1.55 16.85 9.34
CA PHE A 167 2.98 17.05 9.13
C PHE A 167 3.82 15.83 9.48
N PHE A 168 3.46 15.10 10.52
CA PHE A 168 4.16 13.93 11.02
C PHE A 168 3.77 12.63 10.35
N ASP A 169 2.63 12.59 9.66
CA ASP A 169 2.10 11.37 9.03
C ASP A 169 3.09 10.76 8.03
N TYR A 170 2.96 9.44 7.84
CA TYR A 170 3.65 8.73 6.78
C TYR A 170 3.10 9.13 5.41
N GLU A 171 3.93 9.01 4.37
CA GLU A 171 3.49 9.29 3.00
C GLU A 171 2.34 8.39 2.55
N ILE A 172 2.38 7.12 2.94
CA ILE A 172 1.34 6.15 2.61
C ILE A 172 0.60 5.73 3.87
N THR A 173 -0.62 6.21 4.00
CA THR A 173 -1.55 5.90 5.09
C THR A 173 -2.71 5.04 4.64
N GLU A 174 -2.91 4.88 3.33
CA GLU A 174 -3.97 4.07 2.73
C GLU A 174 -3.44 2.75 2.16
N THR A 175 -4.35 1.86 1.79
CA THR A 175 -4.00 0.57 1.18
C THR A 175 -3.38 0.75 -0.20
N CYS A 176 -2.20 0.18 -0.41
CA CYS A 176 -1.37 0.41 -1.59
C CYS A 176 -1.71 -0.56 -2.72
N GLY A 177 -2.52 -0.13 -3.67
CA GLY A 177 -2.82 -0.86 -4.90
C GLY A 177 -1.91 -0.45 -6.07
N LYS A 178 -2.07 -1.11 -7.22
CA LYS A 178 -1.26 -0.88 -8.44
C LYS A 178 -1.21 0.59 -8.88
N LYS A 179 -2.34 1.31 -8.80
CA LYS A 179 -2.41 2.72 -9.20
C LYS A 179 -1.56 3.61 -8.29
N LEU A 180 -1.59 3.35 -6.99
CA LEU A 180 -0.81 4.11 -6.01
C LEU A 180 0.68 3.82 -6.17
N LEU A 181 1.06 2.55 -6.36
CA LEU A 181 2.46 2.17 -6.67
C LEU A 181 2.98 2.90 -7.92
N GLY A 182 2.18 2.97 -8.99
CA GLY A 182 2.54 3.75 -10.18
C GLY A 182 2.78 5.23 -9.88
N LYS A 183 1.95 5.84 -9.04
CA LYS A 183 2.14 7.25 -8.62
C LYS A 183 3.39 7.43 -7.75
N ILE A 184 3.70 6.47 -6.86
CA ILE A 184 4.91 6.51 -6.04
C ILE A 184 6.14 6.52 -6.94
N VAL A 185 6.21 5.61 -7.91
CA VAL A 185 7.33 5.52 -8.85
C VAL A 185 7.44 6.80 -9.69
N ASP A 186 6.34 7.31 -10.24
CA ASP A 186 6.33 8.54 -11.04
C ASP A 186 6.85 9.74 -10.25
N ARG A 187 6.36 9.94 -9.02
CA ARG A 187 6.83 11.03 -8.15
C ARG A 187 8.29 10.87 -7.74
N THR A 188 8.72 9.64 -7.44
CA THR A 188 10.12 9.37 -7.10
C THR A 188 11.04 9.69 -8.28
N ILE A 189 10.68 9.31 -9.51
CA ILE A 189 11.47 9.66 -10.70
C ILE A 189 11.55 11.17 -10.88
N LYS A 190 10.44 11.89 -10.74
CA LYS A 190 10.38 13.34 -10.93
C LYS A 190 11.17 14.11 -9.88
N GLN A 191 11.20 13.63 -8.65
CA GLN A 191 11.80 14.34 -7.53
C GLN A 191 13.27 13.96 -7.31
N TYR A 192 13.61 12.68 -7.46
CA TYR A 192 14.92 12.12 -7.11
C TYR A 192 15.72 11.60 -8.31
N GLY A 193 15.10 11.50 -9.48
CA GLY A 193 15.73 10.95 -10.67
C GLY A 193 15.79 9.42 -10.71
N PHE A 194 16.46 8.89 -11.73
CA PHE A 194 16.39 7.47 -12.06
C PHE A 194 17.14 6.57 -11.06
N THR A 195 18.24 7.01 -10.50
CA THR A 195 19.08 6.18 -9.62
C THR A 195 18.31 5.81 -8.34
N ILE A 196 17.76 6.79 -7.65
CA ILE A 196 16.97 6.55 -6.43
C ILE A 196 15.67 5.84 -6.75
N ALA A 197 15.04 6.15 -7.90
CA ALA A 197 13.85 5.45 -8.33
C ALA A 197 14.09 3.95 -8.58
N ALA A 198 15.25 3.58 -9.13
CA ALA A 198 15.63 2.18 -9.31
C ALA A 198 15.81 1.46 -7.95
N GLU A 199 16.41 2.13 -6.98
CA GLU A 199 16.58 1.62 -5.60
C GLU A 199 15.23 1.41 -4.91
N VAL A 200 14.33 2.39 -5.01
CA VAL A 200 12.96 2.29 -4.48
C VAL A 200 12.19 1.16 -5.14
N LEU A 201 12.31 0.99 -6.45
CA LEU A 201 11.69 -0.12 -7.19
C LEU A 201 12.20 -1.48 -6.73
N ASP A 202 13.51 -1.61 -6.50
CA ASP A 202 14.11 -2.85 -5.99
C ASP A 202 13.64 -3.15 -4.56
N ASN A 203 13.53 -2.14 -3.70
CA ASN A 203 13.01 -2.28 -2.34
C ASN A 203 11.52 -2.71 -2.35
N ILE A 204 10.70 -2.08 -3.17
CA ILE A 204 9.28 -2.45 -3.33
C ILE A 204 9.16 -3.89 -3.87
N LYS A 205 9.97 -4.25 -4.85
CA LYS A 205 10.02 -5.61 -5.40
C LYS A 205 10.37 -6.64 -4.32
N ALA A 206 11.47 -6.44 -3.61
CA ALA A 206 11.94 -7.35 -2.58
C ALA A 206 10.92 -7.50 -1.44
N THR A 207 10.37 -6.39 -0.99
CA THR A 207 9.35 -6.36 0.07
C THR A 207 8.04 -6.98 -0.41
N GLY A 208 7.59 -6.67 -1.62
CA GLY A 208 6.38 -7.23 -2.22
C GLY A 208 6.43 -8.75 -2.29
N TYR A 209 7.47 -9.33 -2.85
CA TYR A 209 7.64 -10.79 -2.90
C TYR A 209 7.75 -11.43 -1.52
N LYS A 210 8.52 -10.82 -0.60
CA LYS A 210 8.66 -11.33 0.76
C LYS A 210 7.32 -11.45 1.47
N TYR A 211 6.49 -10.41 1.38
CA TYR A 211 5.22 -10.38 2.12
C TYR A 211 4.07 -11.04 1.38
N SER A 212 4.11 -11.16 0.06
CA SER A 212 3.22 -12.04 -0.70
C SER A 212 3.41 -13.50 -0.29
N THR A 213 4.66 -13.94 -0.18
CA THR A 213 5.00 -15.29 0.30
C THR A 213 4.58 -15.51 1.76
N ARG A 214 4.85 -14.56 2.65
CA ARG A 214 4.47 -14.66 4.07
C ARG A 214 2.96 -14.61 4.28
N GLY A 215 2.25 -13.81 3.50
CA GLY A 215 0.80 -13.72 3.53
C GLY A 215 0.12 -15.00 3.05
N SER A 216 0.83 -15.84 2.30
CA SER A 216 0.36 -17.14 1.78
C SER A 216 -1.01 -17.04 1.10
N ILE A 217 -1.24 -15.93 0.38
CA ILE A 217 -2.53 -15.64 -0.26
C ILE A 217 -2.69 -16.58 -1.44
N THR A 218 -3.73 -17.40 -1.40
CA THR A 218 -4.04 -18.35 -2.46
C THR A 218 -5.56 -18.44 -2.66
N ILE A 219 -5.97 -19.00 -3.77
CA ILE A 219 -7.38 -19.31 -4.08
C ILE A 219 -7.52 -20.79 -4.40
N SER A 220 -8.63 -21.36 -3.97
CA SER A 220 -9.03 -22.72 -4.31
C SER A 220 -10.23 -22.75 -5.24
N ILE A 221 -10.55 -23.89 -5.82
CA ILE A 221 -11.76 -24.08 -6.61
C ILE A 221 -13.01 -23.83 -5.74
N ALA A 222 -12.94 -24.13 -4.44
CA ALA A 222 -14.05 -23.93 -3.51
C ALA A 222 -14.37 -22.43 -3.27
N ASP A 223 -13.41 -21.53 -3.49
CA ASP A 223 -13.60 -20.08 -3.36
C ASP A 223 -14.34 -19.47 -4.56
N MET A 224 -14.50 -20.26 -5.63
CA MET A 224 -15.23 -19.87 -6.82
C MET A 224 -16.74 -20.07 -6.60
N THR A 225 -17.38 -19.10 -5.98
CA THR A 225 -18.82 -19.13 -5.77
C THR A 225 -19.59 -18.84 -7.07
N VAL A 226 -20.54 -19.71 -7.39
CA VAL A 226 -21.42 -19.50 -8.54
C VAL A 226 -22.62 -18.67 -8.10
N PRO A 227 -22.87 -17.48 -8.71
CA PRO A 227 -24.03 -16.67 -8.36
C PRO A 227 -25.35 -17.43 -8.65
N GLU A 228 -26.31 -17.38 -7.74
CA GLU A 228 -27.63 -18.03 -7.90
C GLU A 228 -28.34 -17.60 -9.17
N LYS A 229 -28.23 -16.35 -9.55
CA LYS A 229 -28.79 -15.76 -10.76
C LYS A 229 -28.34 -16.43 -12.07
N LYS A 230 -27.24 -17.19 -12.05
CA LYS A 230 -26.71 -17.91 -13.21
C LYS A 230 -27.78 -18.86 -13.77
N TYR A 231 -28.44 -19.64 -12.91
CA TYR A 231 -29.40 -20.66 -13.32
C TYR A 231 -30.69 -20.05 -13.87
N GLU A 232 -31.11 -18.90 -13.39
CA GLU A 232 -32.23 -18.14 -13.93
C GLU A 232 -31.92 -17.64 -15.35
N LEU A 233 -30.76 -16.99 -15.52
CA LEU A 233 -30.33 -16.49 -16.83
C LEU A 233 -30.18 -17.60 -17.87
N ILE A 234 -29.68 -18.75 -17.48
CA ILE A 234 -29.56 -19.91 -18.39
C ILE A 234 -30.94 -20.34 -18.82
N ARG A 235 -31.88 -20.51 -17.88
CA ARG A 235 -33.23 -20.97 -18.16
C ARG A 235 -34.04 -20.01 -19.07
N GLU A 236 -33.92 -18.71 -18.81
CA GLU A 236 -34.50 -17.67 -19.65
C GLU A 236 -33.92 -17.68 -21.07
N THR A 237 -32.61 -17.89 -21.17
CA THR A 237 -31.92 -17.91 -22.47
C THR A 237 -32.28 -19.17 -23.26
N GLU A 238 -32.33 -20.33 -22.61
CA GLU A 238 -32.76 -21.58 -23.22
C GLU A 238 -34.21 -21.46 -23.80
N GLN A 239 -35.14 -20.84 -23.06
CA GLN A 239 -36.47 -20.59 -23.53
C GLN A 239 -36.49 -19.67 -24.78
N ARG A 240 -35.67 -18.62 -24.76
CA ARG A 240 -35.53 -17.72 -25.93
C ARG A 240 -34.95 -18.43 -27.15
N VAL A 241 -34.02 -19.36 -26.94
CA VAL A 241 -33.47 -20.18 -28.04
C VAL A 241 -34.57 -21.04 -28.66
N VAL A 242 -35.39 -21.72 -27.86
CA VAL A 242 -36.52 -22.52 -28.34
C VAL A 242 -37.51 -21.66 -29.13
N ASP A 243 -37.88 -20.48 -28.62
CA ASP A 243 -38.82 -19.58 -29.30
C ASP A 243 -38.25 -19.09 -30.66
N ILE A 244 -36.94 -18.86 -30.76
CA ILE A 244 -36.29 -18.47 -32.03
C ILE A 244 -36.22 -19.65 -33.01
N GLU A 245 -35.90 -20.86 -32.53
CA GLU A 245 -35.90 -22.07 -33.33
C GLU A 245 -37.31 -22.37 -33.92
N ASP A 246 -38.35 -22.20 -33.10
CA ASP A 246 -39.72 -22.37 -33.56
C ASP A 246 -40.11 -21.33 -34.62
N GLN A 247 -39.71 -20.05 -34.42
CA GLN A 247 -39.91 -19.00 -35.42
C GLN A 247 -39.16 -19.30 -36.75
N TYR A 248 -37.93 -19.78 -36.64
CA TYR A 248 -37.15 -20.16 -37.81
C TYR A 248 -37.79 -21.35 -38.58
N ASN A 249 -38.30 -22.33 -37.87
CA ASN A 249 -38.95 -23.50 -38.46
C ASN A 249 -40.31 -23.17 -39.10
N MET A 250 -41.00 -22.11 -38.66
CA MET A 250 -42.27 -21.64 -39.22
C MET A 250 -42.09 -20.83 -40.51
N GLY A 251 -40.89 -20.34 -40.86
CA GLY A 251 -40.54 -19.56 -42.06
C GLY A 251 -40.48 -18.08 -41.80
#